data_07bb0ea9cec45aace998f68422eae260
#
_entry.id   07bb0ea9cec45aace998f68422eae260
#
_cell.length_a   1.000
_cell.length_b   1.000
_cell.length_c   1.000
_cell.angle_alpha   90.00
_cell.angle_beta   90.00
_cell.angle_gamma   90.00
#
_symmetry.space_group_name_H-M   'P 1'
#
loop_
_entity.id
_entity.type
_entity.pdbx_description
1 polymer ?
#
loop_
_entity_poly.entity_id
_entity_poly.type
_entity_poly.pdbx_seq_one_letter_code
_entity_poly.pdbx_strand_id
1 'polypeptide(L)'
;MLAKPRQQTNIFKRLIRSVILHRSWRLVLWAIFAALIGLSLRASIKEIDKHNLEVASEGARNVFRMIVLARQWNANHQGVYVPVDEKTQPNPYLKDPRRDVTTTDGRALTLVNPAYMTRMISDMSLLDGEISFRSTSLRLFNPKNAPDAWEREALISFEKGTREVKELVTKETGETIFRYMAPLFITKECLVCHAIQNYALGDIRGGISISQNYAPFLQAARPSERASIISHLLVFLLFAALSGWAMERLRMSWQELEENIDELKQTRDDLIQNEKMASLGRMVAGFAHELNTPVGIALGSISHNEATLDEIDVLLKTEEVSEEELRERLGALRHGGDLALSNLKRAASLVQRFKRSSIDQTSEQTRVFFVRELIDDVVFSLHSQLKKAPTRVTTKCPEKLAVDGSPGLLDQVLSNLLLNSLQHGFAKGTRPGKISISADAETPGYLHIVYSDNGAGMSSEAAHRIFEPFFTTARNQGGSGLGMFICYNIISEQLRGTITCESKPGEGVRFDISYPCVFVDSTQQGKRA
;
A
#
# COMPACT_ATOMS: atom_id res chain seq x y z
N MET A 1 -18.90 0.05 15.58
CA MET A 1 -17.82 -0.91 15.26
C MET A 1 -17.27 -0.60 13.88
N LEU A 2 -16.32 0.31 13.77
CA LEU A 2 -15.52 0.51 12.56
C LEU A 2 -14.07 0.67 13.04
N ALA A 3 -13.34 -0.44 12.97
CA ALA A 3 -11.97 -0.54 13.48
C ALA A 3 -10.98 0.21 12.60
N LYS A 4 -10.31 1.14 13.21
CA LYS A 4 -8.93 1.63 13.01
C LYS A 4 -8.28 1.39 11.61
N PRO A 5 -8.40 2.32 10.66
CA PRO A 5 -7.59 2.27 9.43
C PRO A 5 -6.09 2.56 9.66
N ARG A 6 -5.69 3.17 10.78
CA ARG A 6 -4.28 3.53 11.07
C ARG A 6 -3.35 2.37 11.44
N GLN A 7 -3.85 1.26 11.98
CA GLN A 7 -2.99 0.12 12.35
C GLN A 7 -2.66 -0.78 11.15
N GLN A 8 -3.60 -0.98 10.22
CA GLN A 8 -3.37 -1.79 9.01
C GLN A 8 -2.37 -1.13 8.04
N THR A 9 -2.42 0.20 7.89
CA THR A 9 -1.45 0.96 7.07
C THR A 9 -0.02 0.88 7.63
N ASN A 10 0.17 0.77 8.93
CA ASN A 10 1.49 0.63 9.53
C ASN A 10 2.10 -0.76 9.34
N ILE A 11 1.30 -1.82 9.37
CA ILE A 11 1.78 -3.21 9.14
C ILE A 11 2.19 -3.37 7.68
N PHE A 12 1.36 -2.90 6.75
CA PHE A 12 1.64 -2.97 5.32
C PHE A 12 2.90 -2.17 4.93
N LYS A 13 3.07 -0.96 5.47
CA LYS A 13 4.29 -0.16 5.29
C LYS A 13 5.54 -0.85 5.85
N ARG A 14 5.46 -1.48 7.02
CA ARG A 14 6.58 -2.24 7.60
C ARG A 14 6.96 -3.44 6.75
N LEU A 15 5.97 -4.15 6.19
CA LEU A 15 6.19 -5.32 5.34
C LEU A 15 6.85 -4.92 4.02
N ILE A 16 6.36 -3.88 3.35
CA ILE A 16 6.96 -3.32 2.13
C ILE A 16 8.40 -2.85 2.40
N ARG A 17 8.63 -2.14 3.48
CA ARG A 17 9.95 -1.70 3.90
C ARG A 17 10.90 -2.89 4.10
N SER A 18 10.45 -3.95 4.78
CA SER A 18 11.23 -5.17 4.97
C SER A 18 11.59 -5.83 3.64
N VAL A 19 10.63 -5.95 2.71
CA VAL A 19 10.83 -6.55 1.38
C VAL A 19 11.84 -5.75 0.54
N ILE A 20 11.74 -4.42 0.54
CA ILE A 20 12.61 -3.53 -0.25
C ILE A 20 14.03 -3.48 0.34
N LEU A 21 14.17 -3.39 1.65
CA LEU A 21 15.46 -3.20 2.32
C LEU A 21 16.27 -4.50 2.49
N HIS A 22 15.63 -5.66 2.65
CA HIS A 22 16.33 -6.93 2.82
C HIS A 22 16.70 -7.59 1.49
N ARG A 23 17.98 -7.72 1.23
CA ARG A 23 18.54 -8.39 0.03
C ARG A 23 18.07 -9.84 -0.14
N SER A 24 17.72 -10.53 0.95
CA SER A 24 17.21 -11.92 0.94
C SER A 24 15.93 -12.11 0.12
N TRP A 25 15.06 -11.12 0.02
CA TRP A 25 13.85 -11.21 -0.80
C TRP A 25 14.11 -11.34 -2.30
N ARG A 26 15.26 -10.84 -2.78
CA ARG A 26 15.70 -11.09 -4.18
C ARG A 26 15.87 -12.58 -4.45
N LEU A 27 16.48 -13.31 -3.50
CA LEU A 27 16.69 -14.75 -3.63
C LEU A 27 15.37 -15.52 -3.68
N VAL A 28 14.38 -15.13 -2.87
CA VAL A 28 13.04 -15.73 -2.89
C VAL A 28 12.37 -15.49 -4.25
N LEU A 29 12.40 -14.26 -4.75
CA LEU A 29 11.83 -13.92 -6.06
C LEU A 29 12.51 -14.71 -7.18
N TRP A 30 13.84 -14.81 -7.18
CA TRP A 30 14.61 -15.57 -8.18
C TRP A 30 14.35 -17.07 -8.08
N ALA A 31 14.20 -17.62 -6.86
CA ALA A 31 13.85 -19.03 -6.66
C ALA A 31 12.46 -19.38 -7.21
N ILE A 32 11.48 -18.53 -6.97
CA ILE A 32 10.12 -18.70 -7.54
C ILE A 32 10.18 -18.65 -9.06
N PHE A 33 10.88 -17.66 -9.62
CA PHE A 33 10.98 -17.52 -11.07
C PHE A 33 11.77 -18.68 -11.71
N ALA A 34 12.85 -19.14 -11.06
CA ALA A 34 13.59 -20.32 -11.51
C ALA A 34 12.73 -21.59 -11.55
N ALA A 35 11.85 -21.77 -10.54
CA ALA A 35 10.89 -22.88 -10.54
C ALA A 35 9.90 -22.80 -11.71
N LEU A 36 9.36 -21.61 -12.00
CA LEU A 36 8.46 -21.39 -13.14
C LEU A 36 9.15 -21.62 -14.48
N ILE A 37 10.37 -21.11 -14.64
CA ILE A 37 11.20 -21.35 -15.85
C ILE A 37 11.52 -22.84 -16.00
N GLY A 38 11.84 -23.54 -14.90
CA GLY A 38 12.07 -24.99 -14.92
C GLY A 38 10.85 -25.80 -15.36
N LEU A 39 9.66 -25.43 -14.90
CA LEU A 39 8.40 -26.03 -15.35
C LEU A 39 8.15 -25.75 -16.84
N SER A 40 8.38 -24.53 -17.30
CA SER A 40 8.24 -24.15 -18.70
C SER A 40 9.22 -24.92 -19.60
N LEU A 41 10.49 -25.02 -19.20
CA LEU A 41 11.50 -25.77 -19.90
C LEU A 41 11.14 -27.26 -20.02
N ARG A 42 10.67 -27.85 -18.90
CA ARG A 42 10.22 -29.25 -18.90
C ARG A 42 9.05 -29.48 -19.87
N ALA A 43 8.10 -28.55 -19.91
CA ALA A 43 6.98 -28.61 -20.84
C ALA A 43 7.46 -28.50 -22.30
N SER A 44 8.40 -27.60 -22.59
CA SER A 44 8.99 -27.41 -23.92
C SER A 44 9.76 -28.66 -24.41
N ILE A 45 10.57 -29.26 -23.55
CA ILE A 45 11.29 -30.51 -23.89
C ILE A 45 10.30 -31.63 -24.19
N LYS A 46 9.26 -31.81 -23.36
CA LYS A 46 8.23 -32.81 -23.58
C LYS A 46 7.49 -32.62 -24.91
N GLU A 47 7.26 -31.39 -25.34
CA GLU A 47 6.62 -31.10 -26.62
C GLU A 47 7.57 -31.41 -27.81
N ILE A 48 8.88 -31.16 -27.67
CA ILE A 48 9.90 -31.54 -28.64
C ILE A 48 9.94 -33.07 -28.80
N ASP A 49 9.95 -33.82 -27.68
CA ASP A 49 9.94 -35.29 -27.70
C ASP A 49 8.69 -35.85 -28.40
N LYS A 50 7.52 -35.27 -28.08
CA LYS A 50 6.27 -35.66 -28.72
C LYS A 50 6.26 -35.37 -30.20
N HIS A 51 6.78 -34.20 -30.60
CA HIS A 51 6.91 -33.86 -32.02
C HIS A 51 7.84 -34.85 -32.78
N ASN A 52 8.99 -35.18 -32.19
CA ASN A 52 9.92 -36.15 -32.77
C ASN A 52 9.30 -37.55 -32.94
N LEU A 53 8.54 -38.00 -31.94
CA LEU A 53 7.83 -39.26 -32.02
C LEU A 53 6.77 -39.24 -33.15
N GLU A 54 6.09 -38.13 -33.35
CA GLU A 54 5.11 -38.01 -34.43
C GLU A 54 5.79 -37.97 -35.80
N VAL A 55 6.93 -37.28 -35.94
CA VAL A 55 7.74 -37.30 -37.19
C VAL A 55 8.18 -38.72 -37.52
N ALA A 56 8.69 -39.49 -36.52
CA ALA A 56 9.05 -40.89 -36.71
C ALA A 56 7.82 -41.75 -37.12
N SER A 57 6.66 -41.48 -36.51
CA SER A 57 5.41 -42.17 -36.81
C SER A 57 4.93 -41.89 -38.23
N GLU A 58 4.99 -40.63 -38.68
CA GLU A 58 4.63 -40.25 -40.05
C GLU A 58 5.59 -40.89 -41.06
N GLY A 59 6.89 -40.90 -40.77
CA GLY A 59 7.89 -41.59 -41.59
C GLY A 59 7.55 -43.08 -41.76
N ALA A 60 7.31 -43.79 -40.68
CA ALA A 60 6.94 -45.20 -40.69
C ALA A 60 5.60 -45.47 -41.40
N ARG A 61 4.61 -44.59 -41.21
CA ARG A 61 3.31 -44.64 -41.87
C ARG A 61 3.45 -44.49 -43.40
N ASN A 62 4.36 -43.62 -43.86
CA ASN A 62 4.66 -43.45 -45.28
C ASN A 62 5.34 -44.69 -45.87
N VAL A 63 6.30 -45.27 -45.15
CA VAL A 63 6.94 -46.54 -45.56
C VAL A 63 5.89 -47.66 -45.65
N PHE A 64 5.01 -47.79 -44.64
CA PHE A 64 3.89 -48.74 -44.66
C PHE A 64 3.02 -48.57 -45.91
N ARG A 65 2.57 -47.34 -46.21
CA ARG A 65 1.75 -47.04 -47.40
C ARG A 65 2.44 -47.45 -48.72
N MET A 66 3.71 -47.10 -48.79
CA MET A 66 4.51 -47.49 -50.01
C MET A 66 4.61 -49.00 -50.20
N ILE A 67 4.84 -49.75 -49.09
CA ILE A 67 4.87 -51.21 -49.17
C ILE A 67 3.50 -51.76 -49.55
N VAL A 68 2.40 -51.24 -48.98
CA VAL A 68 1.04 -51.67 -49.35
C VAL A 68 0.76 -51.40 -50.81
N LEU A 69 1.11 -50.22 -51.32
CA LEU A 69 0.95 -49.89 -52.77
C LEU A 69 1.76 -50.83 -53.67
N ALA A 70 3.03 -51.10 -53.34
CA ALA A 70 3.86 -52.04 -54.08
C ALA A 70 3.27 -53.48 -54.12
N ARG A 71 2.76 -53.91 -52.94
CA ARG A 71 2.07 -55.19 -52.81
C ARG A 71 0.80 -55.24 -53.65
N GLN A 72 -0.01 -54.16 -53.65
CA GLN A 72 -1.23 -54.09 -54.47
C GLN A 72 -0.92 -54.09 -55.93
N TRP A 73 0.13 -53.33 -56.39
CA TRP A 73 0.56 -53.33 -57.73
C TRP A 73 0.97 -54.78 -58.21
N ASN A 74 1.79 -55.49 -57.43
CA ASN A 74 2.20 -56.83 -57.67
C ASN A 74 1.00 -57.81 -57.73
N ALA A 75 0.03 -57.65 -56.76
CA ALA A 75 -1.18 -58.47 -56.71
C ALA A 75 -2.07 -58.29 -57.98
N ASN A 76 -2.23 -57.04 -58.43
CA ASN A 76 -3.03 -56.69 -59.60
C ASN A 76 -2.47 -57.30 -60.86
N HIS A 77 -1.15 -57.53 -60.90
CA HIS A 77 -0.45 -58.21 -62.06
C HIS A 77 -0.32 -59.74 -61.85
N GLN A 78 -0.97 -60.30 -60.81
CA GLN A 78 -0.93 -61.74 -60.46
C GLN A 78 0.48 -62.23 -60.09
N GLY A 79 1.38 -61.37 -59.70
CA GLY A 79 2.80 -61.62 -59.46
C GLY A 79 3.67 -61.15 -60.59
N VAL A 80 4.98 -61.15 -60.38
CA VAL A 80 6.01 -60.77 -61.39
C VAL A 80 7.02 -61.88 -61.53
N TYR A 81 7.31 -62.29 -62.77
CA TYR A 81 8.37 -63.26 -63.03
C TYR A 81 9.73 -62.57 -63.04
N VAL A 82 10.67 -63.13 -62.29
CA VAL A 82 12.06 -62.66 -62.24
C VAL A 82 13.03 -63.82 -62.50
N PRO A 83 14.22 -63.54 -63.03
CA PRO A 83 15.23 -64.60 -63.26
C PRO A 83 15.60 -65.28 -61.91
N VAL A 84 15.77 -66.59 -61.95
CA VAL A 84 16.32 -67.39 -60.86
C VAL A 84 17.81 -67.17 -60.78
N ASP A 85 18.31 -66.68 -59.65
CA ASP A 85 19.75 -66.52 -59.41
C ASP A 85 20.06 -66.89 -57.95
N GLU A 86 21.29 -66.64 -57.46
CA GLU A 86 21.69 -66.97 -56.07
C GLU A 86 20.86 -66.22 -55.00
N LYS A 87 20.40 -65.02 -55.31
CA LYS A 87 19.62 -64.20 -54.40
C LYS A 87 18.10 -64.40 -54.50
N THR A 88 17.67 -64.83 -55.72
CA THR A 88 16.24 -64.98 -56.03
C THR A 88 15.93 -66.45 -56.32
N GLN A 89 15.69 -67.20 -55.25
CA GLN A 89 15.30 -68.60 -55.31
C GLN A 89 13.77 -68.74 -55.36
N PRO A 90 13.27 -69.83 -56.02
CA PRO A 90 11.83 -70.14 -56.03
C PRO A 90 11.25 -70.21 -54.64
N ASN A 91 10.11 -69.50 -54.41
CA ASN A 91 9.46 -69.46 -53.10
C ASN A 91 8.87 -70.84 -52.72
N PRO A 92 9.40 -71.59 -51.72
CA PRO A 92 8.97 -72.97 -51.43
C PRO A 92 7.53 -72.98 -50.85
N TYR A 93 7.01 -71.87 -50.39
CA TYR A 93 5.66 -71.71 -49.79
C TYR A 93 4.60 -71.37 -50.83
N LEU A 94 4.97 -71.04 -52.07
CA LEU A 94 4.05 -70.78 -53.18
C LEU A 94 3.70 -72.06 -53.90
N LYS A 95 2.49 -72.61 -53.69
CA LYS A 95 1.96 -73.81 -54.28
C LYS A 95 1.17 -73.49 -55.59
N ASP A 96 1.74 -72.71 -56.48
CA ASP A 96 1.14 -72.41 -57.78
C ASP A 96 1.87 -73.28 -58.83
N PRO A 97 1.15 -74.04 -59.66
CA PRO A 97 1.80 -74.83 -60.78
C PRO A 97 2.58 -73.94 -61.73
N ARG A 98 2.28 -72.68 -61.85
CA ARG A 98 2.94 -71.68 -62.68
C ARG A 98 4.06 -70.95 -61.97
N ARG A 99 4.45 -71.38 -60.75
CA ARG A 99 5.48 -70.71 -59.98
C ARG A 99 6.79 -70.55 -60.68
N ASP A 100 7.23 -71.62 -61.35
CA ASP A 100 8.52 -71.67 -62.12
C ASP A 100 8.24 -71.92 -63.58
N VAL A 101 8.80 -71.06 -64.45
CA VAL A 101 8.65 -71.15 -65.89
C VAL A 101 10.03 -71.02 -66.56
N THR A 102 10.17 -71.63 -67.75
CA THR A 102 11.36 -71.42 -68.53
C THR A 102 10.99 -70.69 -69.82
N THR A 103 11.74 -69.64 -70.12
CA THR A 103 11.57 -68.87 -71.36
C THR A 103 12.01 -69.66 -72.57
N THR A 104 11.64 -69.23 -73.78
CA THR A 104 11.99 -69.86 -75.03
C THR A 104 13.50 -69.84 -75.28
N ASP A 105 14.25 -68.92 -74.67
CA ASP A 105 15.73 -68.86 -74.74
C ASP A 105 16.43 -69.62 -73.59
N GLY A 106 15.65 -70.41 -72.78
CA GLY A 106 16.20 -71.32 -71.77
C GLY A 106 16.44 -70.68 -70.37
N ARG A 107 15.99 -69.46 -70.09
CA ARG A 107 16.15 -68.82 -68.79
C ARG A 107 15.07 -69.32 -67.80
N ALA A 108 15.53 -69.73 -66.65
CA ALA A 108 14.61 -70.07 -65.54
C ALA A 108 14.08 -68.78 -64.86
N LEU A 109 12.75 -68.66 -64.76
CA LEU A 109 12.08 -67.55 -64.06
C LEU A 109 11.23 -68.13 -62.94
N THR A 110 11.14 -67.40 -61.87
CA THR A 110 10.24 -67.72 -60.76
C THR A 110 9.27 -66.59 -60.48
N LEU A 111 8.06 -66.97 -60.06
CA LEU A 111 6.97 -66.02 -59.72
C LEU A 111 7.18 -65.42 -58.32
N VAL A 112 7.35 -64.11 -58.29
CA VAL A 112 7.43 -63.31 -57.04
C VAL A 112 6.06 -62.76 -56.74
N ASN A 113 5.39 -63.36 -55.76
CA ASN A 113 4.12 -62.87 -55.24
C ASN A 113 4.31 -61.69 -54.25
N PRO A 114 3.24 -60.94 -53.87
CA PRO A 114 3.34 -59.76 -52.97
C PRO A 114 4.04 -60.01 -51.66
N ALA A 115 3.87 -61.20 -51.07
CA ALA A 115 4.51 -61.55 -49.80
C ALA A 115 6.00 -61.78 -49.93
N TYR A 116 6.41 -62.46 -51.04
CA TYR A 116 7.81 -62.75 -51.33
C TYR A 116 8.55 -61.47 -51.74
N MET A 117 7.91 -60.61 -52.55
CA MET A 117 8.43 -59.30 -52.91
C MET A 117 8.72 -58.47 -51.67
N THR A 118 7.78 -58.39 -50.72
CA THR A 118 7.95 -57.64 -49.42
C THR A 118 9.18 -58.14 -48.66
N ARG A 119 9.41 -59.50 -48.66
CA ARG A 119 10.55 -60.08 -47.97
C ARG A 119 11.86 -59.68 -48.66
N MET A 120 11.91 -59.82 -50.00
CA MET A 120 13.11 -59.48 -50.79
C MET A 120 13.48 -57.99 -50.55
N ILE A 121 12.50 -57.08 -50.61
CA ILE A 121 12.74 -55.66 -50.31
C ILE A 121 13.20 -55.47 -48.89
N SER A 122 12.60 -56.17 -47.90
CA SER A 122 13.02 -56.12 -46.49
C SER A 122 14.48 -56.60 -46.33
N ASP A 123 14.86 -57.73 -47.00
CA ASP A 123 16.21 -58.23 -46.88
C ASP A 123 17.23 -57.23 -47.49
N MET A 124 16.86 -56.51 -48.56
CA MET A 124 17.66 -55.43 -49.13
C MET A 124 17.79 -54.25 -48.24
N SER A 125 16.67 -53.84 -47.61
CA SER A 125 16.64 -52.72 -46.66
C SER A 125 17.45 -52.99 -45.37
N LEU A 126 17.53 -54.25 -44.95
CA LEU A 126 18.37 -54.65 -43.80
C LEU A 126 19.87 -54.45 -44.08
N LEU A 127 20.31 -54.54 -45.37
CA LEU A 127 21.69 -54.26 -45.74
C LEU A 127 22.09 -52.80 -45.64
N ASP A 128 21.14 -51.87 -45.85
CA ASP A 128 21.33 -50.43 -45.65
C ASP A 128 21.24 -49.99 -44.12
N GLY A 129 20.69 -50.85 -43.26
CA GLY A 129 20.75 -50.71 -41.81
C GLY A 129 19.80 -49.67 -41.16
N GLU A 130 19.08 -48.86 -41.96
CA GLU A 130 18.28 -47.75 -41.46
C GLU A 130 16.86 -48.15 -41.07
N ILE A 131 16.18 -48.92 -41.92
CA ILE A 131 14.78 -49.34 -41.74
C ILE A 131 14.66 -50.81 -41.99
N SER A 132 14.08 -51.55 -41.10
CA SER A 132 13.68 -52.92 -41.29
C SER A 132 12.16 -53.04 -41.25
N PHE A 133 11.63 -53.92 -42.14
CA PHE A 133 10.21 -54.20 -42.07
C PHE A 133 9.94 -55.66 -42.35
N ARG A 134 8.87 -56.22 -41.79
CA ARG A 134 8.48 -57.59 -42.01
C ARG A 134 6.96 -57.72 -41.99
N SER A 135 6.50 -58.67 -42.78
CA SER A 135 5.10 -59.10 -42.79
C SER A 135 4.90 -60.23 -41.78
N THR A 136 3.94 -60.09 -40.88
CA THR A 136 3.65 -61.08 -39.84
C THR A 136 2.16 -61.38 -39.77
N SER A 137 1.77 -62.52 -39.21
CA SER A 137 0.38 -62.95 -39.18
C SER A 137 0.17 -64.00 -38.08
N LEU A 138 -1.02 -64.07 -37.52
CA LEU A 138 -1.44 -65.12 -36.57
C LEU A 138 -1.68 -66.44 -37.26
N ARG A 139 -2.14 -66.47 -38.55
CA ARG A 139 -2.35 -67.68 -39.36
C ARG A 139 -1.21 -67.81 -40.36
N LEU A 140 -0.26 -68.69 -40.04
CA LEU A 140 1.03 -68.79 -40.76
C LEU A 140 0.92 -69.65 -41.98
N PHE A 141 1.44 -69.16 -43.11
CA PHE A 141 1.85 -69.95 -44.33
C PHE A 141 3.33 -70.26 -44.26
N ASN A 142 4.11 -69.25 -43.91
CA ASN A 142 5.54 -69.33 -43.76
C ASN A 142 5.91 -69.16 -42.29
N PRO A 143 6.57 -70.14 -41.64
CA PRO A 143 6.99 -70.00 -40.21
C PRO A 143 7.86 -68.80 -39.92
N LYS A 144 8.61 -68.30 -40.89
CA LYS A 144 9.43 -67.04 -40.73
C LYS A 144 8.61 -65.80 -40.52
N ASN A 145 7.29 -65.83 -40.79
CA ASN A 145 6.37 -64.73 -40.55
C ASN A 145 5.70 -64.83 -39.17
N ALA A 146 6.20 -65.69 -38.28
CA ALA A 146 5.70 -65.74 -36.90
C ALA A 146 5.92 -64.45 -36.18
N PRO A 147 4.88 -63.88 -35.49
CA PRO A 147 4.99 -62.62 -34.76
C PRO A 147 5.82 -62.83 -33.49
N ASP A 148 6.61 -61.82 -33.14
CA ASP A 148 7.15 -61.71 -31.79
C ASP A 148 6.03 -61.32 -30.77
N ALA A 149 6.35 -61.19 -29.48
CA ALA A 149 5.36 -60.91 -28.44
C ALA A 149 4.60 -59.59 -28.71
N TRP A 150 5.30 -58.54 -29.05
CA TRP A 150 4.71 -57.21 -29.32
C TRP A 150 3.85 -57.23 -30.64
N GLU A 151 4.36 -57.85 -31.67
CA GLU A 151 3.61 -58.00 -32.93
C GLU A 151 2.34 -58.85 -32.77
N ARG A 152 2.38 -59.87 -31.89
CA ARG A 152 1.21 -60.68 -31.56
C ARG A 152 0.14 -59.82 -30.86
N GLU A 153 0.52 -59.03 -29.87
CA GLU A 153 -0.40 -58.13 -29.17
C GLU A 153 -0.98 -57.07 -30.13
N ALA A 154 -0.14 -56.50 -30.98
CA ALA A 154 -0.58 -55.56 -32.01
C ALA A 154 -1.61 -56.19 -32.97
N LEU A 155 -1.36 -57.43 -33.48
CA LEU A 155 -2.30 -58.16 -34.34
C LEU A 155 -3.66 -58.41 -33.63
N ILE A 156 -3.63 -58.81 -32.35
CA ILE A 156 -4.86 -59.00 -31.56
C ILE A 156 -5.60 -57.67 -31.37
N SER A 157 -4.89 -56.56 -31.17
CA SER A 157 -5.49 -55.24 -31.03
C SER A 157 -6.16 -54.75 -32.32
N PHE A 158 -5.59 -55.10 -33.49
CA PHE A 158 -6.18 -54.79 -34.79
C PHE A 158 -7.54 -55.45 -34.98
N GLU A 159 -7.67 -56.74 -34.56
CA GLU A 159 -8.96 -57.44 -34.60
C GLU A 159 -10.04 -56.77 -33.72
N LYS A 160 -9.62 -55.94 -32.70
CA LYS A 160 -10.51 -55.12 -31.87
C LYS A 160 -10.72 -53.71 -32.44
N GLY A 161 -10.20 -53.41 -33.65
CA GLY A 161 -10.44 -52.12 -34.32
C GLY A 161 -9.31 -51.09 -34.16
N THR A 162 -8.20 -51.42 -33.54
CA THR A 162 -7.02 -50.52 -33.51
C THR A 162 -6.46 -50.34 -34.93
N ARG A 163 -6.11 -49.13 -35.33
CA ARG A 163 -5.66 -48.81 -36.67
C ARG A 163 -4.15 -48.92 -36.86
N GLU A 164 -3.40 -48.65 -35.81
CA GLU A 164 -1.94 -48.71 -35.79
C GLU A 164 -1.45 -48.83 -34.36
N VAL A 165 -0.29 -49.44 -34.15
CA VAL A 165 0.42 -49.54 -32.88
C VAL A 165 1.82 -49.04 -33.06
N LYS A 166 2.33 -48.26 -32.08
CA LYS A 166 3.70 -47.73 -32.08
C LYS A 166 4.31 -47.82 -30.69
N GLU A 167 5.60 -48.07 -30.63
CA GLU A 167 6.36 -48.20 -29.39
C GLU A 167 7.82 -47.80 -29.58
N LEU A 168 8.43 -47.20 -28.54
CA LEU A 168 9.88 -47.03 -28.45
C LEU A 168 10.45 -48.15 -27.57
N VAL A 169 11.32 -48.95 -28.16
CA VAL A 169 11.95 -50.07 -27.44
C VAL A 169 13.46 -49.80 -27.35
N THR A 170 14.00 -49.82 -26.15
CA THR A 170 15.44 -49.75 -25.94
C THR A 170 16.00 -51.17 -25.80
N LYS A 171 16.89 -51.56 -26.68
CA LYS A 171 17.59 -52.85 -26.64
C LYS A 171 18.58 -52.89 -25.48
N GLU A 172 18.98 -54.09 -25.08
CA GLU A 172 20.05 -54.30 -24.10
C GLU A 172 21.38 -53.64 -24.48
N THR A 173 21.59 -53.42 -25.76
CA THR A 173 22.76 -52.68 -26.31
C THR A 173 22.69 -51.17 -26.09
N GLY A 174 21.58 -50.62 -25.53
CA GLY A 174 21.34 -49.18 -25.40
C GLY A 174 20.78 -48.50 -26.64
N GLU A 175 20.61 -49.25 -27.76
CA GLU A 175 20.03 -48.72 -28.98
C GLU A 175 18.51 -48.57 -28.83
N THR A 176 17.97 -47.38 -29.09
CA THR A 176 16.52 -47.11 -29.08
C THR A 176 15.97 -47.28 -30.49
N ILE A 177 14.99 -48.17 -30.63
CA ILE A 177 14.30 -48.46 -31.87
C ILE A 177 12.86 -47.97 -31.75
N PHE A 178 12.41 -47.26 -32.77
CA PHE A 178 11.01 -46.97 -32.98
C PHE A 178 10.37 -48.12 -33.77
N ARG A 179 9.35 -48.71 -33.20
CA ARG A 179 8.52 -49.75 -33.81
C ARG A 179 7.16 -49.21 -34.18
N TYR A 180 6.70 -49.53 -35.39
CA TYR A 180 5.38 -49.15 -35.91
C TYR A 180 4.76 -50.38 -36.57
N MET A 181 3.48 -50.60 -36.37
CA MET A 181 2.76 -51.67 -37.04
C MET A 181 1.36 -51.24 -37.41
N ALA A 182 0.91 -51.62 -38.61
CA ALA A 182 -0.45 -51.42 -39.06
C ALA A 182 -1.00 -52.67 -39.79
N PRO A 183 -2.33 -52.88 -39.81
CA PRO A 183 -2.96 -54.07 -40.34
C PRO A 183 -2.93 -54.12 -41.89
N LEU A 184 -2.85 -55.35 -42.42
CA LEU A 184 -3.08 -55.65 -43.82
C LEU A 184 -4.48 -56.27 -43.97
N PHE A 185 -5.31 -55.64 -44.80
CA PHE A 185 -6.66 -56.12 -45.05
C PHE A 185 -6.68 -57.01 -46.30
N ILE A 186 -7.54 -58.03 -46.31
CA ILE A 186 -7.81 -58.89 -47.43
C ILE A 186 -8.55 -58.13 -48.52
N THR A 187 -7.98 -58.09 -49.74
CA THR A 187 -8.62 -57.61 -50.94
C THR A 187 -9.06 -58.79 -51.81
N LYS A 188 -9.78 -58.53 -52.92
CA LYS A 188 -10.23 -59.59 -53.86
C LYS A 188 -9.06 -60.37 -54.41
N GLU A 189 -7.98 -59.70 -54.74
CA GLU A 189 -6.75 -60.27 -55.30
C GLU A 189 -6.03 -61.19 -54.30
N CYS A 190 -6.15 -60.89 -53.01
CA CYS A 190 -5.58 -61.73 -51.95
C CYS A 190 -6.26 -63.10 -51.83
N LEU A 191 -7.58 -63.14 -52.09
CA LEU A 191 -8.34 -64.38 -52.00
C LEU A 191 -7.91 -65.49 -52.96
N VAL A 192 -7.29 -65.15 -54.03
CA VAL A 192 -6.73 -66.17 -54.99
C VAL A 192 -5.80 -67.17 -54.30
N CYS A 193 -4.98 -66.69 -53.35
CA CYS A 193 -4.05 -67.55 -52.59
C CYS A 193 -4.53 -67.84 -51.19
N HIS A 194 -5.38 -66.95 -50.57
CA HIS A 194 -5.72 -67.02 -49.16
C HIS A 194 -7.13 -67.57 -48.87
N ALA A 195 -7.96 -67.86 -49.86
CA ALA A 195 -9.25 -68.50 -49.71
C ALA A 195 -9.17 -69.82 -48.88
N ILE A 196 -8.08 -70.62 -49.15
CA ILE A 196 -7.82 -71.88 -48.43
C ILE A 196 -7.68 -71.68 -46.90
N GLN A 197 -7.35 -70.50 -46.45
CA GLN A 197 -7.21 -70.16 -45.00
C GLN A 197 -8.52 -69.61 -44.37
N ASN A 198 -9.63 -69.67 -45.07
CA ASN A 198 -10.94 -69.19 -44.64
C ASN A 198 -10.96 -67.67 -44.27
N TYR A 199 -10.31 -66.84 -45.08
CA TYR A 199 -10.42 -65.39 -45.02
C TYR A 199 -11.56 -64.89 -45.89
N ALA A 200 -12.29 -63.89 -45.36
CA ALA A 200 -13.28 -63.11 -46.10
C ALA A 200 -12.69 -61.74 -46.54
N LEU A 201 -13.39 -61.11 -47.47
CA LEU A 201 -13.02 -59.76 -47.92
C LEU A 201 -13.12 -58.75 -46.74
N GLY A 202 -12.06 -57.98 -46.49
CA GLY A 202 -11.96 -57.03 -45.39
C GLY A 202 -11.40 -57.59 -44.07
N ASP A 203 -11.19 -58.92 -43.98
CA ASP A 203 -10.53 -59.52 -42.83
C ASP A 203 -9.08 -59.03 -42.69
N ILE A 204 -8.56 -59.04 -41.47
CA ILE A 204 -7.16 -58.74 -41.20
C ILE A 204 -6.30 -59.96 -41.49
N ARG A 205 -5.50 -59.91 -42.56
CA ARG A 205 -4.60 -60.96 -42.99
C ARG A 205 -3.37 -61.09 -42.06
N GLY A 206 -2.96 -59.99 -41.49
CA GLY A 206 -1.76 -59.83 -40.71
C GLY A 206 -1.39 -58.34 -40.59
N GLY A 207 -0.13 -58.07 -40.41
CA GLY A 207 0.36 -56.69 -40.38
C GLY A 207 1.75 -56.56 -40.96
N ILE A 208 2.15 -55.33 -41.25
CA ILE A 208 3.54 -54.99 -41.54
C ILE A 208 4.10 -54.28 -40.33
N SER A 209 5.11 -54.86 -39.73
CA SER A 209 5.90 -54.31 -38.63
C SER A 209 7.11 -53.60 -39.24
N ILE A 210 7.32 -52.36 -38.90
CA ILE A 210 8.41 -51.49 -39.33
C ILE A 210 9.22 -51.15 -38.08
N SER A 211 10.52 -51.30 -38.16
CA SER A 211 11.46 -50.92 -37.10
C SER A 211 12.55 -50.04 -37.70
N GLN A 212 12.78 -48.91 -37.06
CA GLN A 212 13.79 -47.95 -37.50
C GLN A 212 14.61 -47.45 -36.29
N ASN A 213 15.88 -47.14 -36.54
CA ASN A 213 16.75 -46.57 -35.54
C ASN A 213 16.22 -45.18 -35.16
N TYR A 214 16.01 -44.93 -33.82
CA TYR A 214 15.50 -43.67 -33.33
C TYR A 214 16.59 -42.62 -33.07
N ALA A 215 17.87 -43.02 -33.11
CA ALA A 215 18.99 -42.10 -32.85
C ALA A 215 19.06 -40.89 -33.82
N PRO A 216 18.75 -41.01 -35.12
CA PRO A 216 18.73 -39.86 -36.03
C PRO A 216 17.68 -38.80 -35.61
N PHE A 217 16.51 -39.24 -35.12
CA PHE A 217 15.45 -38.33 -34.63
C PHE A 217 15.87 -37.59 -33.36
N LEU A 218 16.54 -38.29 -32.42
CA LEU A 218 17.11 -37.65 -31.23
C LEU A 218 18.21 -36.66 -31.62
N GLN A 219 19.05 -36.97 -32.59
CA GLN A 219 20.08 -36.04 -33.08
C GLN A 219 19.48 -34.80 -33.73
N ALA A 220 18.43 -34.97 -34.54
CA ALA A 220 17.69 -33.87 -35.16
C ALA A 220 16.98 -32.97 -34.12
N ALA A 221 16.58 -33.50 -32.96
CA ALA A 221 15.97 -32.76 -31.88
C ALA A 221 16.95 -31.89 -31.08
N ARG A 222 18.22 -32.31 -30.96
CA ARG A 222 19.23 -31.64 -30.11
C ARG A 222 19.37 -30.13 -30.35
N PRO A 223 19.35 -29.58 -31.57
CA PRO A 223 19.40 -28.14 -31.78
C PRO A 223 18.22 -27.42 -31.16
N SER A 224 16.99 -27.96 -31.26
CA SER A 224 15.79 -27.39 -30.70
C SER A 224 15.79 -27.46 -29.18
N GLU A 225 16.25 -28.57 -28.58
CA GLU A 225 16.43 -28.70 -27.12
C GLU A 225 17.45 -27.69 -26.61
N ARG A 226 18.61 -27.55 -27.25
CA ARG A 226 19.64 -26.57 -26.90
C ARG A 226 19.11 -25.14 -27.00
N ALA A 227 18.42 -24.81 -28.08
CA ALA A 227 17.81 -23.51 -28.28
C ALA A 227 16.78 -23.20 -27.16
N SER A 228 15.96 -24.20 -26.80
CA SER A 228 15.01 -24.08 -25.69
C SER A 228 15.73 -23.83 -24.35
N ILE A 229 16.78 -24.58 -24.02
CA ILE A 229 17.56 -24.39 -22.80
C ILE A 229 18.19 -23.00 -22.76
N ILE A 230 18.85 -22.59 -23.86
CA ILE A 230 19.52 -21.28 -23.95
C ILE A 230 18.50 -20.14 -23.80
N SER A 231 17.35 -20.21 -24.47
CA SER A 231 16.31 -19.17 -24.39
C SER A 231 15.76 -19.03 -22.99
N HIS A 232 15.46 -20.13 -22.31
CA HIS A 232 14.98 -20.11 -20.93
C HIS A 232 16.04 -19.56 -19.95
N LEU A 233 17.32 -19.89 -20.14
CA LEU A 233 18.43 -19.35 -19.37
C LEU A 233 18.58 -17.84 -19.59
N LEU A 234 18.51 -17.37 -20.84
CA LEU A 234 18.59 -15.94 -21.15
C LEU A 234 17.42 -15.15 -20.54
N VAL A 235 16.20 -15.70 -20.60
CA VAL A 235 15.03 -15.09 -19.96
C VAL A 235 15.22 -15.00 -18.45
N PHE A 236 15.74 -16.05 -17.81
CA PHE A 236 16.05 -16.03 -16.39
C PHE A 236 17.11 -14.98 -16.03
N LEU A 237 18.20 -14.91 -16.78
CA LEU A 237 19.28 -13.94 -16.54
C LEU A 237 18.80 -12.49 -16.72
N LEU A 238 18.02 -12.24 -17.77
CA LEU A 238 17.43 -10.93 -18.03
C LEU A 238 16.49 -10.52 -16.88
N PHE A 239 15.62 -11.43 -16.45
CA PHE A 239 14.74 -11.19 -15.31
C PHE A 239 15.53 -10.90 -14.03
N ALA A 240 16.58 -11.70 -13.73
CA ALA A 240 17.42 -11.51 -12.57
C ALA A 240 18.15 -10.16 -12.60
N ALA A 241 18.66 -9.75 -13.76
CA ALA A 241 19.31 -8.45 -13.93
C ALA A 241 18.33 -7.28 -13.75
N LEU A 242 17.18 -7.31 -14.44
CA LEU A 242 16.18 -6.24 -14.36
C LEU A 242 15.57 -6.13 -12.97
N SER A 243 15.18 -7.26 -12.36
CA SER A 243 14.62 -7.25 -11.00
C SER A 243 15.66 -6.81 -9.97
N GLY A 244 16.91 -7.22 -10.12
CA GLY A 244 18.00 -6.79 -9.28
C GLY A 244 18.25 -5.28 -9.37
N TRP A 245 18.30 -4.73 -10.57
CA TRP A 245 18.44 -3.29 -10.83
C TRP A 245 17.25 -2.50 -10.27
N ALA A 246 16.02 -2.95 -10.55
CA ALA A 246 14.81 -2.28 -10.08
C ALA A 246 14.73 -2.23 -8.54
N MET A 247 15.04 -3.36 -7.88
CA MET A 247 15.06 -3.38 -6.41
C MET A 247 16.15 -2.49 -5.81
N GLU A 248 17.34 -2.40 -6.43
CA GLU A 248 18.38 -1.50 -5.95
C GLU A 248 17.99 -0.03 -6.15
N ARG A 249 17.39 0.30 -7.29
CA ARG A 249 16.88 1.65 -7.56
C ARG A 249 15.78 2.06 -6.57
N LEU A 250 14.84 1.14 -6.29
CA LEU A 250 13.80 1.36 -5.30
C LEU A 250 14.39 1.58 -3.89
N ARG A 251 15.41 0.81 -3.53
CA ARG A 251 16.08 0.92 -2.24
C ARG A 251 16.74 2.29 -2.07
N MET A 252 17.49 2.74 -3.06
CA MET A 252 18.14 4.06 -3.04
C MET A 252 17.12 5.19 -2.92
N SER A 253 16.05 5.15 -3.73
CA SER A 253 14.99 6.15 -3.67
C SER A 253 14.25 6.16 -2.32
N TRP A 254 14.09 4.98 -1.68
CA TRP A 254 13.45 4.89 -0.36
C TRP A 254 14.33 5.48 0.75
N GLN A 255 15.66 5.26 0.69
CA GLN A 255 16.61 5.84 1.62
C GLN A 255 16.64 7.38 1.52
N GLU A 256 16.71 7.92 0.30
CA GLU A 256 16.64 9.35 0.04
C GLU A 256 15.33 9.98 0.56
N LEU A 257 14.20 9.28 0.40
CA LEU A 257 12.92 9.74 0.93
C LEU A 257 12.90 9.78 2.47
N GLU A 258 13.49 8.78 3.14
CA GLU A 258 13.59 8.78 4.62
C GLU A 258 14.46 9.93 5.12
N GLU A 259 15.60 10.19 4.49
CA GLU A 259 16.49 11.31 4.83
C GLU A 259 15.78 12.66 4.67
N ASN A 260 15.08 12.87 3.55
CA ASN A 260 14.32 14.10 3.30
C ASN A 260 13.16 14.31 4.32
N ILE A 261 12.48 13.22 4.74
CA ILE A 261 11.44 13.30 5.76
C ILE A 261 12.01 13.72 7.12
N ASP A 262 13.17 13.21 7.49
CA ASP A 262 13.78 13.54 8.78
C ASP A 262 14.35 14.97 8.78
N GLU A 263 14.94 15.46 7.68
CA GLU A 263 15.35 16.84 7.49
C GLU A 263 14.14 17.82 7.57
N LEU A 264 13.04 17.47 6.90
CA LEU A 264 11.80 18.26 6.98
C LEU A 264 11.24 18.36 8.41
N LYS A 265 11.29 17.26 9.18
CA LYS A 265 10.84 17.28 10.59
C LYS A 265 11.72 18.20 11.42
N GLN A 266 13.04 18.10 11.27
CA GLN A 266 13.98 18.94 12.01
C GLN A 266 13.77 20.42 11.67
N THR A 267 13.70 20.77 10.39
CA THR A 267 13.45 22.15 9.94
C THR A 267 12.12 22.69 10.47
N ARG A 268 11.07 21.87 10.47
CA ARG A 268 9.76 22.25 11.05
C ARG A 268 9.87 22.54 12.55
N ASP A 269 10.56 21.68 13.28
CA ASP A 269 10.70 21.84 14.75
C ASP A 269 11.55 23.07 15.08
N ASP A 270 12.59 23.35 14.30
CA ASP A 270 13.40 24.59 14.41
C ASP A 270 12.56 25.85 14.10
N LEU A 271 11.71 25.80 13.07
CA LEU A 271 10.81 26.93 12.76
C LEU A 271 9.82 27.20 13.90
N ILE A 272 9.22 26.15 14.47
CA ILE A 272 8.30 26.29 15.62
C ILE A 272 9.03 26.91 16.82
N GLN A 273 10.27 26.50 17.08
CA GLN A 273 11.06 27.05 18.19
C GLN A 273 11.45 28.52 17.95
N ASN A 274 11.84 28.86 16.72
CA ASN A 274 12.16 30.23 16.33
C ASN A 274 10.94 31.15 16.43
N GLU A 275 9.76 30.71 16.00
CA GLU A 275 8.51 31.44 16.10
C GLU A 275 8.14 31.70 17.58
N LYS A 276 8.27 30.68 18.45
CA LYS A 276 8.07 30.82 19.89
C LYS A 276 9.04 31.85 20.51
N MET A 277 10.32 31.83 20.12
CA MET A 277 11.31 32.79 20.60
C MET A 277 11.03 34.22 20.12
N ALA A 278 10.63 34.38 18.86
CA ALA A 278 10.24 35.68 18.31
C ALA A 278 8.99 36.26 19.02
N SER A 279 8.00 35.41 19.30
CA SER A 279 6.80 35.78 20.07
C SER A 279 7.14 36.19 21.49
N LEU A 280 7.98 35.40 22.18
CA LEU A 280 8.46 35.72 23.52
C LEU A 280 9.26 37.03 23.56
N GLY A 281 10.14 37.26 22.59
CA GLY A 281 10.90 38.51 22.46
C GLY A 281 10.00 39.75 22.34
N ARG A 282 8.97 39.71 21.49
CA ARG A 282 7.98 40.80 21.37
C ARG A 282 7.21 41.02 22.69
N MET A 283 6.86 39.91 23.35
CA MET A 283 6.16 39.96 24.63
C MET A 283 7.01 40.58 25.75
N VAL A 284 8.28 40.22 25.87
CA VAL A 284 9.24 40.76 26.84
C VAL A 284 9.47 42.26 26.60
N ALA A 285 9.65 42.67 25.35
CA ALA A 285 9.86 44.08 24.99
C ALA A 285 8.63 44.95 25.37
N GLY A 286 7.42 44.47 25.05
CA GLY A 286 6.16 45.14 25.44
C GLY A 286 5.98 45.20 26.95
N PHE A 287 6.29 44.12 27.67
CA PHE A 287 6.23 44.07 29.14
C PHE A 287 7.20 45.06 29.79
N ALA A 288 8.44 45.16 29.32
CA ALA A 288 9.44 46.11 29.82
C ALA A 288 8.96 47.55 29.63
N HIS A 289 8.37 47.86 28.48
CA HIS A 289 7.82 49.22 28.20
C HIS A 289 6.64 49.57 29.13
N GLU A 290 5.68 48.65 29.30
CA GLU A 290 4.51 48.85 30.17
C GLU A 290 4.85 48.90 31.67
N LEU A 291 5.97 48.28 32.08
CA LEU A 291 6.48 48.31 33.46
C LEU A 291 7.26 49.59 33.77
N ASN A 292 8.08 50.05 32.81
CA ASN A 292 8.91 51.25 32.96
C ASN A 292 8.08 52.51 33.15
N THR A 293 6.90 52.61 32.53
CA THR A 293 6.02 53.78 32.63
C THR A 293 5.53 54.04 34.07
N PRO A 294 4.85 53.11 34.78
CA PRO A 294 4.40 53.35 36.12
C PRO A 294 5.57 53.50 37.13
N VAL A 295 6.68 52.78 36.91
CA VAL A 295 7.88 52.92 37.74
C VAL A 295 8.48 54.32 37.59
N GLY A 296 8.58 54.81 36.33
CA GLY A 296 9.08 56.17 36.04
C GLY A 296 8.22 57.24 36.66
N ILE A 297 6.86 57.10 36.60
CA ILE A 297 5.95 58.09 37.25
C ILE A 297 6.11 58.03 38.76
N ALA A 298 6.20 56.83 39.35
CA ALA A 298 6.40 56.71 40.81
C ALA A 298 7.72 57.33 41.27
N LEU A 299 8.81 57.08 40.52
CA LEU A 299 10.12 57.65 40.82
C LEU A 299 10.11 59.18 40.70
N GLY A 300 9.51 59.74 39.63
CA GLY A 300 9.37 61.17 39.43
C GLY A 300 8.52 61.84 40.54
N SER A 301 7.44 61.14 41.00
CA SER A 301 6.61 61.63 42.10
C SER A 301 7.36 61.68 43.42
N ILE A 302 8.21 60.66 43.70
CA ILE A 302 9.03 60.61 44.92
C ILE A 302 10.10 61.72 44.87
N SER A 303 10.81 61.89 43.73
CA SER A 303 11.81 62.96 43.57
C SER A 303 11.20 64.35 43.70
N HIS A 304 9.96 64.58 43.20
CA HIS A 304 9.25 65.81 43.42
C HIS A 304 8.89 66.02 44.90
N ASN A 305 8.49 64.96 45.60
CA ASN A 305 8.22 65.05 47.05
C ASN A 305 9.51 65.36 47.83
N GLU A 306 10.68 64.83 47.45
CA GLU A 306 11.96 65.21 48.11
C GLU A 306 12.24 66.72 47.92
N ALA A 307 12.10 67.22 46.69
CA ALA A 307 12.26 68.67 46.47
C ALA A 307 11.25 69.53 47.26
N THR A 308 10.01 69.06 47.35
CA THR A 308 8.98 69.75 48.15
C THR A 308 9.29 69.74 49.64
N LEU A 309 9.89 68.64 50.17
CA LEU A 309 10.38 68.57 51.53
C LEU A 309 11.49 69.57 51.86
N ASP A 310 12.47 69.68 50.89
CA ASP A 310 13.55 70.66 51.00
C ASP A 310 12.98 72.10 51.04
N GLU A 311 11.99 72.38 50.20
CA GLU A 311 11.30 73.67 50.20
C GLU A 311 10.56 73.96 51.56
N ILE A 312 9.91 72.98 52.15
CA ILE A 312 9.29 73.05 53.46
C ILE A 312 10.35 73.31 54.55
N ASP A 313 11.50 72.64 54.46
CA ASP A 313 12.63 72.82 55.40
C ASP A 313 13.17 74.26 55.35
N VAL A 314 13.20 74.85 54.13
CA VAL A 314 13.60 76.28 53.95
C VAL A 314 12.53 77.19 54.54
N LEU A 315 11.24 76.99 54.30
CA LEU A 315 10.14 77.74 54.83
C LEU A 315 10.09 77.77 56.37
N LEU A 316 10.33 76.61 57.02
CA LEU A 316 10.36 76.47 58.47
C LEU A 316 11.55 77.18 59.14
N LYS A 317 12.54 77.65 58.43
CA LYS A 317 13.68 78.45 58.89
C LYS A 317 13.41 79.94 58.78
N THR A 318 12.32 80.41 58.18
CA THR A 318 11.92 81.83 58.16
C THR A 318 11.16 82.23 59.38
N GLU A 319 11.23 83.53 59.81
CA GLU A 319 10.62 84.01 61.05
C GLU A 319 9.10 84.07 61.03
N GLU A 320 8.47 84.11 59.86
CA GLU A 320 7.02 84.00 59.66
C GLU A 320 6.67 82.97 58.59
N VAL A 321 5.96 81.90 58.98
CA VAL A 321 5.50 80.86 58.02
C VAL A 321 3.98 81.02 57.88
N SER A 322 3.51 81.21 56.60
CA SER A 322 2.08 81.21 56.28
C SER A 322 1.49 79.80 56.45
N GLU A 323 0.46 79.66 57.26
CA GLU A 323 -0.24 78.36 57.40
C GLU A 323 -0.81 77.85 56.11
N GLU A 324 -1.24 78.74 55.22
CA GLU A 324 -1.81 78.40 53.91
C GLU A 324 -0.78 77.84 52.97
N GLU A 325 0.43 78.40 52.90
CA GLU A 325 1.55 77.92 52.08
C GLU A 325 2.07 76.58 52.57
N LEU A 326 2.18 76.35 53.87
CA LEU A 326 2.57 75.05 54.43
C LEU A 326 1.51 74.00 54.15
N ARG A 327 0.22 74.31 54.24
CA ARG A 327 -0.87 73.38 53.87
C ARG A 327 -0.84 72.99 52.37
N GLU A 328 -0.56 73.96 51.49
CA GLU A 328 -0.43 73.68 50.04
C GLU A 328 0.74 72.69 49.76
N ARG A 329 1.92 72.92 50.38
CA ARG A 329 3.09 72.02 50.20
C ARG A 329 2.83 70.65 50.77
N LEU A 330 2.21 70.52 51.97
CA LEU A 330 1.81 69.25 52.51
C LEU A 330 0.76 68.53 51.67
N GLY A 331 -0.15 69.31 51.05
CA GLY A 331 -1.10 68.78 50.07
C GLY A 331 -0.43 68.20 48.84
N ALA A 332 0.58 68.91 48.31
CA ALA A 332 1.39 68.43 47.15
C ALA A 332 2.15 67.14 47.48
N LEU A 333 2.79 67.04 48.68
CA LEU A 333 3.45 65.83 49.16
C LEU A 333 2.51 64.63 49.22
N ARG A 334 1.32 64.85 49.77
CA ARG A 334 0.30 63.79 49.88
C ARG A 334 -0.15 63.32 48.55
N HIS A 335 -0.40 64.23 47.56
CA HIS A 335 -0.78 63.92 46.23
C HIS A 335 0.33 63.14 45.50
N GLY A 336 1.59 63.57 45.61
CA GLY A 336 2.77 62.87 45.05
C GLY A 336 2.95 61.47 45.62
N GLY A 337 2.73 61.33 46.98
CA GLY A 337 2.76 60.00 47.65
C GLY A 337 1.65 59.06 47.14
N ASP A 338 0.44 59.55 47.01
CA ASP A 338 -0.70 58.76 46.47
C ASP A 338 -0.48 58.35 45.04
N LEU A 339 0.09 59.25 44.20
CA LEU A 339 0.41 58.97 42.83
C LEU A 339 1.49 57.90 42.70
N ALA A 340 2.57 58.02 43.48
CA ALA A 340 3.63 57.01 43.53
C ALA A 340 3.10 55.64 43.97
N LEU A 341 2.31 55.58 45.05
CA LEU A 341 1.74 54.33 45.56
C LEU A 341 0.80 53.66 44.54
N SER A 342 -0.04 54.45 43.87
CA SER A 342 -0.97 53.91 42.85
C SER A 342 -0.23 53.31 41.66
N ASN A 343 0.85 53.97 41.20
CA ASN A 343 1.67 53.47 40.09
C ASN A 343 2.50 52.25 40.48
N LEU A 344 3.06 52.16 41.68
CA LEU A 344 3.71 50.95 42.19
C LEU A 344 2.75 49.76 42.32
N LYS A 345 1.52 49.99 42.78
CA LYS A 345 0.46 48.94 42.79
C LYS A 345 0.14 48.46 41.39
N ARG A 346 0.11 49.37 40.43
CA ARG A 346 -0.09 49.02 39.00
C ARG A 346 1.07 48.20 38.47
N ALA A 347 2.33 48.56 38.72
CA ALA A 347 3.51 47.80 38.35
C ALA A 347 3.50 46.37 38.94
N ALA A 348 3.20 46.25 40.24
CA ALA A 348 3.07 44.96 40.90
C ALA A 348 2.00 44.06 40.27
N SER A 349 0.84 44.63 39.93
CA SER A 349 -0.22 43.90 39.23
C SER A 349 0.20 43.43 37.85
N LEU A 350 0.95 44.23 37.10
CA LEU A 350 1.52 43.81 35.78
C LEU A 350 2.48 42.62 35.93
N VAL A 351 3.37 42.64 36.92
CA VAL A 351 4.31 41.54 37.20
C VAL A 351 3.55 40.26 37.58
N GLN A 352 2.53 40.34 38.42
CA GLN A 352 1.70 39.19 38.82
C GLN A 352 0.98 38.56 37.59
N ARG A 353 0.40 39.39 36.73
CA ARG A 353 -0.29 38.91 35.52
C ARG A 353 0.70 38.27 34.52
N PHE A 354 1.88 38.85 34.36
CA PHE A 354 2.95 38.28 33.54
C PHE A 354 3.41 36.94 34.08
N LYS A 355 3.63 36.83 35.40
CA LYS A 355 3.98 35.57 36.07
C LYS A 355 2.94 34.48 35.82
N ARG A 356 1.66 34.76 35.95
CA ARG A 356 0.57 33.82 35.68
C ARG A 356 0.55 33.38 34.21
N SER A 357 0.81 34.30 33.29
CA SER A 357 0.88 33.96 31.84
C SER A 357 2.08 33.08 31.48
N SER A 358 3.19 33.14 32.25
CA SER A 358 4.44 32.44 31.91
C SER A 358 4.69 31.14 32.68
N ILE A 359 4.09 30.93 33.85
CA ILE A 359 4.45 29.86 34.80
C ILE A 359 3.38 28.77 34.95
N ASP A 360 2.11 29.05 34.75
CA ASP A 360 1.02 28.08 35.02
C ASP A 360 0.82 27.04 33.89
N GLN A 361 1.84 26.74 33.10
CA GLN A 361 1.79 25.69 32.05
C GLN A 361 1.88 24.26 32.60
N THR A 362 2.06 24.02 33.92
CA THR A 362 2.54 22.70 34.39
C THR A 362 1.64 21.96 35.39
N SER A 363 0.49 22.47 35.83
CA SER A 363 -0.24 21.75 36.88
C SER A 363 -1.76 21.89 36.90
N GLU A 364 -2.44 21.91 35.76
CA GLU A 364 -3.89 21.71 35.80
C GLU A 364 -4.25 20.25 35.56
N GLN A 365 -4.78 19.59 36.58
CA GLN A 365 -5.29 18.23 36.50
C GLN A 365 -6.51 18.22 35.58
N THR A 366 -6.41 17.49 34.47
CA THR A 366 -7.56 17.14 33.62
C THR A 366 -8.56 16.35 34.46
N ARG A 367 -9.81 16.77 34.46
CA ARG A 367 -10.91 16.06 35.10
C ARG A 367 -12.21 16.21 34.34
N VAL A 368 -13.12 15.31 34.59
CA VAL A 368 -14.47 15.43 34.07
C VAL A 368 -15.22 16.53 34.88
N PHE A 369 -15.82 17.48 34.16
CA PHE A 369 -16.62 18.54 34.77
C PHE A 369 -17.84 18.88 33.92
N PHE A 370 -18.89 19.44 34.57
CA PHE A 370 -20.07 19.95 33.87
C PHE A 370 -19.84 21.39 33.43
N VAL A 371 -20.00 21.65 32.13
CA VAL A 371 -19.76 22.98 31.53
C VAL A 371 -20.72 24.01 32.14
N ARG A 372 -21.98 23.61 32.40
CA ARG A 372 -22.99 24.47 33.03
C ARG A 372 -22.57 24.91 34.42
N GLU A 373 -22.14 23.99 35.29
CA GLU A 373 -21.70 24.27 36.66
C GLU A 373 -20.50 25.22 36.64
N LEU A 374 -19.52 25.00 35.78
CA LEU A 374 -18.37 25.89 35.66
C LEU A 374 -18.78 27.33 35.28
N ILE A 375 -19.69 27.50 34.31
CA ILE A 375 -20.17 28.83 33.92
C ILE A 375 -20.86 29.50 35.09
N ASP A 376 -21.72 28.79 35.83
CA ASP A 376 -22.44 29.30 36.97
C ASP A 376 -21.49 29.66 38.14
N ASP A 377 -20.43 28.87 38.39
CA ASP A 377 -19.38 29.17 39.38
C ASP A 377 -18.60 30.44 39.03
N VAL A 378 -18.20 30.62 37.76
CA VAL A 378 -17.52 31.83 37.28
C VAL A 378 -18.41 33.06 37.47
N VAL A 379 -19.68 32.97 37.10
CA VAL A 379 -20.63 34.07 37.26
C VAL A 379 -20.84 34.38 38.74
N PHE A 380 -20.93 33.35 39.61
CA PHE A 380 -21.05 33.52 41.05
C PHE A 380 -19.81 34.18 41.66
N SER A 381 -18.60 33.78 41.25
CA SER A 381 -17.34 34.37 41.75
C SER A 381 -17.25 35.88 41.49
N LEU A 382 -17.85 36.34 40.39
CA LEU A 382 -17.90 37.77 40.00
C LEU A 382 -19.17 38.48 40.44
N HIS A 383 -20.05 37.84 41.24
CA HIS A 383 -21.34 38.38 41.65
C HIS A 383 -21.26 39.76 42.36
N SER A 384 -20.23 39.99 43.19
CA SER A 384 -20.02 41.28 43.84
C SER A 384 -19.75 42.41 42.84
N GLN A 385 -19.09 42.13 41.73
CA GLN A 385 -18.79 43.09 40.68
C GLN A 385 -19.99 43.29 39.73
N LEU A 386 -20.72 42.22 39.44
CA LEU A 386 -21.97 42.24 38.68
C LEU A 386 -23.08 43.02 39.36
N LYS A 387 -23.16 42.98 40.72
CA LYS A 387 -24.12 43.76 41.49
C LYS A 387 -23.84 45.27 41.49
N LYS A 388 -22.58 45.68 41.37
CA LYS A 388 -22.20 47.10 41.26
C LYS A 388 -22.57 47.71 39.92
N ALA A 389 -22.76 46.90 38.89
CA ALA A 389 -23.26 47.26 37.56
C ALA A 389 -24.63 46.59 37.37
N PRO A 390 -25.69 47.26 36.92
CA PRO A 390 -26.98 46.64 36.66
C PRO A 390 -26.89 45.67 35.46
N THR A 391 -26.22 44.54 35.66
CA THR A 391 -25.89 43.59 34.62
C THR A 391 -26.63 42.29 34.83
N ARG A 392 -27.32 41.81 33.77
CA ARG A 392 -28.01 40.50 33.73
C ARG A 392 -27.19 39.50 32.91
N VAL A 393 -26.82 38.37 33.51
CA VAL A 393 -26.17 37.24 32.80
C VAL A 393 -27.21 36.17 32.50
N THR A 394 -27.21 35.63 31.29
CA THR A 394 -28.10 34.55 30.87
C THR A 394 -27.24 33.40 30.32
N THR A 395 -27.40 32.21 30.92
CA THR A 395 -26.67 31.01 30.51
C THR A 395 -27.59 30.06 29.74
N LYS A 396 -27.19 29.64 28.54
CA LYS A 396 -27.83 28.61 27.72
C LYS A 396 -26.86 27.46 27.52
N CYS A 397 -26.93 26.45 28.37
CA CYS A 397 -26.06 25.26 28.29
C CYS A 397 -26.85 24.04 28.77
N PRO A 398 -26.77 22.89 28.09
CA PRO A 398 -27.38 21.65 28.56
C PRO A 398 -26.83 21.28 29.96
N GLU A 399 -27.72 20.94 30.90
CA GLU A 399 -27.32 20.60 32.29
C GLU A 399 -26.39 19.39 32.38
N LYS A 400 -26.50 18.44 31.42
CA LYS A 400 -25.72 17.21 31.39
C LYS A 400 -24.49 17.26 30.48
N LEU A 401 -24.13 18.44 29.98
CA LEU A 401 -22.94 18.58 29.10
C LEU A 401 -21.69 18.46 29.97
N ALA A 402 -21.10 17.26 29.98
CA ALA A 402 -19.87 16.94 30.71
C ALA A 402 -18.71 16.73 29.73
N VAL A 403 -17.56 17.31 30.04
CA VAL A 403 -16.33 17.21 29.25
C VAL A 403 -15.14 16.78 30.09
N ASP A 404 -14.23 16.03 29.54
CA ASP A 404 -12.93 15.72 30.14
C ASP A 404 -11.91 16.77 29.70
N GLY A 405 -11.37 17.54 30.65
CA GLY A 405 -10.46 18.64 30.32
C GLY A 405 -10.02 19.42 31.57
N SER A 406 -9.40 20.57 31.36
CA SER A 406 -8.91 21.47 32.42
C SER A 406 -9.92 22.59 32.68
N PRO A 407 -10.74 22.49 33.74
CA PRO A 407 -11.77 23.50 34.03
C PRO A 407 -11.21 24.90 34.30
N GLY A 408 -10.02 25.02 34.92
CA GLY A 408 -9.41 26.31 35.21
C GLY A 408 -9.01 27.11 33.97
N LEU A 409 -8.66 26.44 32.86
CA LEU A 409 -8.40 27.14 31.60
C LEU A 409 -9.67 27.82 31.07
N LEU A 410 -10.79 27.12 31.13
CA LEU A 410 -12.07 27.67 30.67
C LEU A 410 -12.58 28.75 31.66
N ASP A 411 -12.39 28.53 32.98
CA ASP A 411 -12.67 29.55 34.01
C ASP A 411 -11.92 30.87 33.72
N GLN A 412 -10.63 30.78 33.43
CA GLN A 412 -9.80 31.95 33.12
C GLN A 412 -10.27 32.68 31.85
N VAL A 413 -10.66 31.97 30.81
CA VAL A 413 -11.22 32.56 29.60
C VAL A 413 -12.52 33.30 29.90
N LEU A 414 -13.48 32.61 30.54
CA LEU A 414 -14.79 33.20 30.88
C LEU A 414 -14.67 34.38 31.82
N SER A 415 -13.81 34.29 32.85
CA SER A 415 -13.51 35.39 33.79
C SER A 415 -12.95 36.60 33.07
N ASN A 416 -12.01 36.44 32.12
CA ASN A 416 -11.47 37.55 31.35
C ASN A 416 -12.54 38.20 30.47
N LEU A 417 -13.41 37.43 29.80
CA LEU A 417 -14.50 37.95 28.98
C LEU A 417 -15.51 38.75 29.84
N LEU A 418 -15.93 38.20 30.97
CA LEU A 418 -16.85 38.87 31.90
C LEU A 418 -16.27 40.17 32.45
N LEU A 419 -15.00 40.14 32.89
CA LEU A 419 -14.31 41.34 33.40
C LEU A 419 -14.17 42.43 32.33
N ASN A 420 -13.89 42.05 31.10
CA ASN A 420 -13.80 42.99 29.97
C ASN A 420 -15.16 43.64 29.69
N SER A 421 -16.26 42.89 29.68
CA SER A 421 -17.61 43.47 29.52
C SER A 421 -17.96 44.44 30.66
N LEU A 422 -17.64 44.10 31.92
CA LEU A 422 -17.90 44.97 33.06
C LEU A 422 -17.05 46.24 33.08
N GLN A 423 -15.78 46.16 32.71
CA GLN A 423 -14.84 47.29 32.75
C GLN A 423 -14.92 48.20 31.53
N HIS A 424 -15.14 47.62 30.35
CA HIS A 424 -15.06 48.29 29.05
C HIS A 424 -16.42 48.40 28.36
N GLY A 425 -17.21 47.30 28.39
CA GLY A 425 -18.50 47.24 27.70
C GLY A 425 -19.56 48.13 28.36
N PHE A 426 -19.66 48.09 29.69
CA PHE A 426 -20.74 48.78 30.43
C PHE A 426 -20.28 50.08 31.14
N ALA A 427 -19.16 50.65 30.74
CA ALA A 427 -18.61 51.87 31.29
C ALA A 427 -18.59 51.88 32.84
N LYS A 428 -18.09 50.79 33.45
CA LYS A 428 -17.99 50.58 34.92
C LYS A 428 -19.33 50.67 35.66
N GLY A 429 -20.42 50.26 35.02
CA GLY A 429 -21.74 50.20 35.63
C GLY A 429 -22.67 51.40 35.37
N THR A 430 -22.29 52.29 34.49
CA THR A 430 -23.16 53.41 34.07
C THR A 430 -24.21 53.01 33.02
N ARG A 431 -24.05 51.83 32.38
CA ARG A 431 -25.00 51.26 31.41
C ARG A 431 -25.56 49.93 31.89
N PRO A 432 -26.89 49.66 31.72
CA PRO A 432 -27.45 48.34 32.00
C PRO A 432 -26.90 47.31 31.04
N GLY A 433 -26.23 46.30 31.61
CA GLY A 433 -25.56 45.26 30.84
C GLY A 433 -26.44 44.02 30.67
N LYS A 434 -26.34 43.39 29.46
CA LYS A 434 -26.85 42.04 29.23
C LYS A 434 -25.70 41.20 28.66
N ILE A 435 -25.43 40.06 29.32
CA ILE A 435 -24.44 39.10 28.88
C ILE A 435 -25.15 37.79 28.61
N SER A 436 -24.84 37.16 27.50
CA SER A 436 -25.31 35.81 27.14
C SER A 436 -24.13 34.87 26.91
N ILE A 437 -24.17 33.73 27.61
CA ILE A 437 -23.17 32.64 27.42
C ILE A 437 -23.93 31.42 26.97
N SER A 438 -23.66 30.90 25.78
CA SER A 438 -24.20 29.63 25.33
C SER A 438 -23.08 28.63 25.11
N ALA A 439 -23.35 27.35 25.44
CA ALA A 439 -22.44 26.25 25.19
C ALA A 439 -23.22 25.06 24.65
N ASP A 440 -22.69 24.46 23.60
CA ASP A 440 -23.26 23.28 22.93
C ASP A 440 -22.17 22.32 22.45
N ALA A 441 -22.61 21.14 21.95
CA ALA A 441 -21.79 20.07 21.39
C ALA A 441 -22.38 19.59 20.05
N GLU A 442 -22.90 20.51 19.25
CA GLU A 442 -23.52 20.16 17.96
C GLU A 442 -22.51 19.56 16.99
N THR A 443 -21.25 20.00 17.06
CA THR A 443 -20.16 19.41 16.29
C THR A 443 -19.53 18.25 17.06
N PRO A 444 -19.55 17.01 16.54
CA PRO A 444 -18.97 15.85 17.23
C PRO A 444 -17.49 16.06 17.58
N GLY A 445 -17.16 15.91 18.86
CA GLY A 445 -15.79 16.05 19.36
C GLY A 445 -15.32 17.48 19.61
N TYR A 446 -16.20 18.48 19.49
CA TYR A 446 -15.89 19.89 19.76
C TYR A 446 -16.90 20.51 20.72
N LEU A 447 -16.39 21.22 21.74
CA LEU A 447 -17.19 22.11 22.54
C LEU A 447 -17.23 23.48 21.88
N HIS A 448 -18.43 23.98 21.67
CA HIS A 448 -18.67 25.32 21.11
C HIS A 448 -19.25 26.22 22.16
N ILE A 449 -18.66 27.39 22.38
CA ILE A 449 -19.09 28.39 23.35
C ILE A 449 -19.22 29.73 22.64
N VAL A 450 -20.39 30.35 22.79
CA VAL A 450 -20.63 31.71 22.33
C VAL A 450 -20.85 32.62 23.51
N TYR A 451 -19.99 33.61 23.63
CA TYR A 451 -20.13 34.70 24.60
C TYR A 451 -20.57 35.97 23.88
N SER A 452 -21.57 36.67 24.39
CA SER A 452 -21.96 37.98 23.82
C SER A 452 -22.39 38.95 24.89
N ASP A 453 -22.12 40.23 24.67
CA ASP A 453 -22.61 41.34 25.49
C ASP A 453 -23.25 42.44 24.60
N ASN A 454 -24.04 43.31 25.24
CA ASN A 454 -24.66 44.50 24.61
C ASN A 454 -23.91 45.81 24.98
N GLY A 455 -22.62 45.73 25.22
CA GLY A 455 -21.82 46.85 25.66
C GLY A 455 -21.52 47.89 24.56
N ALA A 456 -20.51 48.71 24.81
CA ALA A 456 -20.11 49.77 23.88
C ALA A 456 -19.60 49.25 22.52
N GLY A 457 -19.21 47.98 22.43
CA GLY A 457 -18.58 47.42 21.26
C GLY A 457 -17.24 48.06 20.89
N MET A 458 -16.69 47.72 19.75
CA MET A 458 -15.42 48.25 19.26
C MET A 458 -15.39 48.38 17.74
N SER A 459 -14.47 49.18 17.24
CA SER A 459 -14.25 49.31 15.78
C SER A 459 -13.71 48.01 15.16
N SER A 460 -13.92 47.82 13.87
CA SER A 460 -13.39 46.65 13.13
C SER A 460 -11.86 46.52 13.28
N GLU A 461 -11.14 47.63 13.28
CA GLU A 461 -9.68 47.66 13.49
C GLU A 461 -9.31 47.16 14.88
N ALA A 462 -10.01 47.59 15.92
CA ALA A 462 -9.78 47.11 17.28
C ALA A 462 -10.15 45.63 17.47
N ALA A 463 -11.22 45.17 16.82
CA ALA A 463 -11.63 43.76 16.87
C ALA A 463 -10.60 42.82 16.20
N HIS A 464 -9.92 43.23 15.15
CA HIS A 464 -8.83 42.46 14.53
C HIS A 464 -7.58 42.38 15.43
N ARG A 465 -7.32 43.44 16.20
CA ARG A 465 -6.11 43.56 17.01
C ARG A 465 -6.31 43.16 18.47
N ILE A 466 -7.53 42.81 18.87
CA ILE A 466 -7.88 42.58 20.30
C ILE A 466 -7.07 41.44 20.93
N PHE A 467 -6.58 40.49 20.14
CA PHE A 467 -5.76 39.38 20.57
C PHE A 467 -4.25 39.68 20.54
N GLU A 468 -3.82 40.87 20.06
CA GLU A 468 -2.42 41.28 20.14
C GLU A 468 -2.02 41.54 21.62
N PRO A 469 -0.83 41.10 22.06
CA PRO A 469 -0.36 41.38 23.40
C PRO A 469 -0.25 42.88 23.64
N PHE A 470 -0.70 43.34 24.83
CA PHE A 470 -0.71 44.74 25.26
C PHE A 470 -1.61 45.70 24.46
N PHE A 471 -2.42 45.17 23.53
CA PHE A 471 -3.41 45.99 22.85
C PHE A 471 -4.57 46.32 23.80
N THR A 472 -4.83 47.60 24.01
CA THR A 472 -5.94 48.10 24.81
C THR A 472 -6.36 49.49 24.38
N THR A 473 -7.66 49.70 24.33
CA THR A 473 -8.28 51.06 24.09
C THR A 473 -8.46 51.86 25.38
N ALA A 474 -8.17 51.27 26.55
CA ALA A 474 -8.39 51.86 27.86
C ALA A 474 -7.11 51.89 28.72
N ARG A 475 -5.97 52.21 28.11
CA ARG A 475 -4.66 52.30 28.77
C ARG A 475 -4.67 53.22 29.98
N ASN A 476 -5.32 54.36 29.90
CA ASN A 476 -5.44 55.36 30.95
C ASN A 476 -6.40 54.94 32.10
N GLN A 477 -7.16 53.87 31.90
CA GLN A 477 -8.13 53.34 32.88
C GLN A 477 -7.66 52.04 33.55
N GLY A 478 -6.38 51.67 33.38
CA GLY A 478 -5.79 50.49 34.03
C GLY A 478 -5.90 49.19 33.19
N GLY A 479 -6.30 49.28 31.94
CA GLY A 479 -6.30 48.13 31.03
C GLY A 479 -4.87 47.69 30.69
N SER A 480 -4.49 46.43 30.96
CA SER A 480 -3.17 45.88 30.68
C SER A 480 -3.01 45.40 29.24
N GLY A 481 -4.11 45.20 28.51
CA GLY A 481 -4.10 44.64 27.17
C GLY A 481 -3.64 43.15 27.07
N LEU A 482 -3.54 42.45 28.21
CA LEU A 482 -3.10 41.05 28.25
C LEU A 482 -4.27 40.05 28.31
N GLY A 483 -5.45 40.47 28.75
CA GLY A 483 -6.58 39.56 29.01
C GLY A 483 -7.01 38.76 27.77
N MET A 484 -7.19 39.44 26.65
CA MET A 484 -7.62 38.80 25.41
C MET A 484 -6.49 38.00 24.74
N PHE A 485 -5.25 38.43 24.87
CA PHE A 485 -4.09 37.64 24.44
C PHE A 485 -3.99 36.33 25.24
N ILE A 486 -4.24 36.35 26.55
CA ILE A 486 -4.29 35.13 27.39
C ILE A 486 -5.43 34.23 26.92
N CYS A 487 -6.63 34.74 26.63
CA CYS A 487 -7.72 33.95 26.08
C CYS A 487 -7.34 33.27 24.76
N TYR A 488 -6.70 34.02 23.87
CA TYR A 488 -6.22 33.48 22.59
C TYR A 488 -5.22 32.35 22.80
N ASN A 489 -4.22 32.53 23.66
CA ASN A 489 -3.22 31.49 23.94
C ASN A 489 -3.83 30.23 24.58
N ILE A 490 -4.75 30.40 25.53
CA ILE A 490 -5.44 29.26 26.15
C ILE A 490 -6.21 28.47 25.08
N ILE A 491 -7.01 29.15 24.28
CA ILE A 491 -7.85 28.46 23.29
C ILE A 491 -7.02 27.87 22.17
N SER A 492 -6.09 28.62 21.58
CA SER A 492 -5.35 28.21 20.38
C SER A 492 -4.20 27.25 20.69
N GLU A 493 -3.42 27.52 21.74
CA GLU A 493 -2.21 26.74 22.04
C GLU A 493 -2.48 25.57 23.00
N GLN A 494 -3.25 25.82 24.09
CA GLN A 494 -3.46 24.81 25.12
C GLN A 494 -4.64 23.89 24.78
N LEU A 495 -5.78 24.47 24.38
CA LEU A 495 -6.98 23.71 24.01
C LEU A 495 -7.05 23.33 22.52
N ARG A 496 -6.10 23.83 21.69
CA ARG A 496 -6.01 23.56 20.24
C ARG A 496 -7.30 23.89 19.48
N GLY A 497 -7.94 24.97 19.92
CA GLY A 497 -9.20 25.47 19.39
C GLY A 497 -9.03 26.75 18.59
N THR A 498 -10.17 27.40 18.36
CA THR A 498 -10.27 28.70 17.68
C THR A 498 -11.09 29.66 18.51
N ILE A 499 -10.72 30.94 18.55
CA ILE A 499 -11.50 32.03 19.12
C ILE A 499 -11.57 33.14 18.07
N THR A 500 -12.79 33.62 17.83
CA THR A 500 -13.03 34.76 16.92
C THR A 500 -13.81 35.84 17.64
N CYS A 501 -13.67 37.09 17.20
CA CYS A 501 -14.34 38.24 17.77
C CYS A 501 -15.09 39.00 16.68
N GLU A 502 -16.38 39.23 16.92
CA GLU A 502 -17.22 40.11 16.11
C GLU A 502 -17.74 41.26 16.98
N SER A 503 -17.58 42.49 16.52
CA SER A 503 -18.04 43.67 17.24
C SER A 503 -18.30 44.84 16.30
N LYS A 504 -19.27 45.67 16.71
CA LYS A 504 -19.50 46.99 16.09
C LYS A 504 -19.72 48.04 17.20
N PRO A 505 -19.32 49.27 16.98
CA PRO A 505 -19.56 50.34 17.94
C PRO A 505 -21.05 50.48 18.27
N GLY A 506 -21.38 50.36 19.57
CA GLY A 506 -22.76 50.46 20.11
C GLY A 506 -23.56 49.17 20.09
N GLU A 507 -23.10 48.09 19.43
CA GLU A 507 -23.83 46.81 19.33
C GLU A 507 -23.28 45.73 20.25
N GLY A 508 -22.20 46.02 21.04
CA GLY A 508 -21.57 45.05 21.93
C GLY A 508 -20.52 44.17 21.24
N VAL A 509 -20.21 43.04 21.87
CA VAL A 509 -19.17 42.11 21.42
C VAL A 509 -19.70 40.69 21.39
N ARG A 510 -19.28 39.91 20.40
CA ARG A 510 -19.52 38.48 20.31
C ARG A 510 -18.19 37.75 20.14
N PHE A 511 -17.96 36.76 20.99
CA PHE A 511 -16.85 35.82 20.85
C PHE A 511 -17.40 34.43 20.57
N ASP A 512 -16.90 33.83 19.52
CA ASP A 512 -17.15 32.43 19.13
C ASP A 512 -15.91 31.62 19.45
N ILE A 513 -16.04 30.59 20.30
CA ILE A 513 -14.97 29.74 20.81
C ILE A 513 -15.31 28.31 20.46
N SER A 514 -14.39 27.59 19.81
CA SER A 514 -14.55 26.18 19.51
C SER A 514 -13.24 25.43 19.76
N TYR A 515 -13.30 24.34 20.54
CA TYR A 515 -12.11 23.52 20.76
C TYR A 515 -12.44 22.03 20.90
N PRO A 516 -11.49 21.12 20.50
CA PRO A 516 -11.70 19.69 20.57
C PRO A 516 -11.73 19.20 22.03
N CYS A 517 -12.74 18.40 22.38
CA CYS A 517 -12.85 17.79 23.71
C CYS A 517 -13.50 16.41 23.66
N VAL A 518 -13.34 15.66 24.74
CA VAL A 518 -13.98 14.36 24.93
C VAL A 518 -15.23 14.56 25.79
N PHE A 519 -16.39 14.26 25.20
CA PHE A 519 -17.66 14.27 25.95
C PHE A 519 -17.80 12.98 26.76
N VAL A 520 -18.25 13.12 28.01
CA VAL A 520 -18.47 12.00 28.92
C VAL A 520 -19.94 11.83 29.15
N ASP A 521 -20.48 10.64 28.89
CA ASP A 521 -21.88 10.32 29.13
C ASP A 521 -22.11 10.19 30.65
N SER A 522 -22.99 11.03 31.21
CA SER A 522 -23.28 11.13 32.66
C SER A 522 -23.79 9.84 33.30
N THR A 523 -24.08 8.80 32.50
CA THR A 523 -24.52 7.47 32.99
C THR A 523 -23.39 6.56 33.48
N GLN A 524 -22.10 6.92 33.32
CA GLN A 524 -20.95 6.09 33.73
C GLN A 524 -20.20 6.52 34.99
N GLN A 525 -20.63 7.58 35.67
CA GLN A 525 -19.95 8.08 36.90
C GLN A 525 -20.08 7.18 38.14
N GLY A 526 -20.86 6.10 38.10
CA GLY A 526 -21.06 5.18 39.24
C GLY A 526 -20.04 4.03 39.36
N LYS A 527 -18.98 3.96 38.53
CA LYS A 527 -18.03 2.80 38.48
C LYS A 527 -16.54 3.13 38.66
N ARG A 528 -16.18 4.38 38.98
CA ARG A 528 -14.79 4.74 39.31
C ARG A 528 -14.75 5.64 40.55
N ALA A 529 -15.17 5.11 41.68
CA ALA A 529 -14.83 5.56 43.01
C ALA A 529 -14.12 4.44 43.76
#